data_0759200752d3b995b9d14b29d8c53758
#
_entry.id   0759200752d3b995b9d14b29d8c53758
#
_cell.length_a   1.000
_cell.length_b   1.000
_cell.length_c   1.000
_cell.angle_alpha   90.00
_cell.angle_beta   90.00
_cell.angle_gamma   90.00
#
_symmetry.space_group_name_H-M   'P 1'
#
loop_
_entity.id
_entity.type
_entity.pdbx_description
1 polymer ?
#
loop_
_entity_poly.entity_id
_entity_poly.type
_entity_poly.pdbx_seq_one_letter_code
_entity_poly.pdbx_strand_id
1 'polypeptide(L)'
;MKSNISHEFPYIKKFLTVHGKSIAYVDEGKGDPVIFLHGNPTSSYLWRNIIPYVEPMGRVIAPDLIGMGDSDKLEHSGPTSYTFKEHCHYLFSFIDQLELDRVTFVVHDWGSALGFYWASLHAERVKAIVYMEAIVSPIKSWEGWPEVARNIFQAFRTDAGEELILQKNIFVERILASDAKLGEAEMAVYMKPYLEEGESRRPTLTWPREIPIAGEPKDVVEIVQDYAIFMGQSTIPKLFVNATPGSILVGDQREEARLWPNQQEVTVEGGHFIQEISPNEIGSHIKTFLQNLQ
;
A
#
# COMPACT_ATOMS: atom_id res chain seq x y z
N MET A 1 -15.97 23.99 1.91
CA MET A 1 -15.68 23.66 3.32
C MET A 1 -14.64 22.57 3.30
N LYS A 2 -13.44 22.78 3.87
CA LYS A 2 -12.51 21.68 4.11
C LYS A 2 -13.22 20.75 5.08
N SER A 3 -13.66 19.57 4.64
CA SER A 3 -14.22 18.55 5.51
C SER A 3 -13.12 18.15 6.49
N ASN A 4 -13.49 18.02 7.76
CA ASN A 4 -12.55 17.67 8.83
C ASN A 4 -11.98 16.28 8.54
N ILE A 5 -10.68 16.19 8.28
CA ILE A 5 -9.95 14.91 8.27
C ILE A 5 -9.91 14.43 9.71
N SER A 6 -10.50 13.25 9.99
CA SER A 6 -10.58 12.72 11.35
C SER A 6 -9.37 11.85 11.67
N HIS A 7 -8.89 11.94 12.89
CA HIS A 7 -7.92 10.99 13.46
C HIS A 7 -8.60 9.73 14.04
N GLU A 8 -9.92 9.74 14.17
CA GLU A 8 -10.66 8.61 14.72
C GLU A 8 -10.70 7.44 13.75
N PHE A 9 -10.65 6.22 14.30
CA PHE A 9 -10.81 4.97 13.57
C PHE A 9 -12.08 4.27 14.09
N PRO A 10 -13.23 4.48 13.46
CA PRO A 10 -14.52 4.01 13.98
C PRO A 10 -14.78 2.53 13.72
N TYR A 11 -13.84 1.82 13.08
CA TYR A 11 -14.02 0.43 12.66
C TYR A 11 -13.55 -0.55 13.72
N ILE A 12 -14.34 -1.62 13.94
CA ILE A 12 -13.94 -2.76 14.77
C ILE A 12 -13.26 -3.78 13.86
N LYS A 13 -11.98 -4.03 14.08
CA LYS A 13 -11.23 -5.02 13.31
C LYS A 13 -11.68 -6.44 13.65
N LYS A 14 -11.84 -7.25 12.63
CA LYS A 14 -11.93 -8.71 12.69
C LYS A 14 -10.53 -9.31 12.60
N PHE A 15 -10.43 -10.58 12.93
CA PHE A 15 -9.18 -11.32 12.88
C PHE A 15 -9.39 -12.63 12.15
N LEU A 16 -8.50 -12.96 11.20
CA LEU A 16 -8.48 -14.21 10.47
C LEU A 16 -7.13 -14.89 10.66
N THR A 17 -7.15 -16.17 11.03
CA THR A 17 -5.91 -16.95 11.16
C THR A 17 -5.44 -17.40 9.79
N VAL A 18 -4.26 -16.94 9.39
CA VAL A 18 -3.60 -17.28 8.12
C VAL A 18 -2.21 -17.82 8.44
N HIS A 19 -1.93 -19.06 8.06
CA HIS A 19 -0.65 -19.74 8.35
C HIS A 19 -0.22 -19.64 9.83
N GLY A 20 -1.18 -19.76 10.75
CA GLY A 20 -0.93 -19.70 12.19
C GLY A 20 -0.72 -18.29 12.75
N LYS A 21 -0.88 -17.25 11.95
CA LYS A 21 -0.81 -15.84 12.36
C LYS A 21 -2.18 -15.16 12.23
N SER A 22 -2.48 -14.28 13.16
CA SER A 22 -3.70 -13.50 13.18
C SER A 22 -3.54 -12.26 12.29
N ILE A 23 -4.32 -12.17 11.22
CA ILE A 23 -4.40 -11.00 10.35
C ILE A 23 -5.59 -10.16 10.76
N ALA A 24 -5.33 -8.93 11.20
CA ALA A 24 -6.37 -7.97 11.54
C ALA A 24 -6.91 -7.31 10.27
N TYR A 25 -8.22 -7.09 10.19
CA TYR A 25 -8.81 -6.43 9.04
C TYR A 25 -10.14 -5.74 9.36
N VAL A 26 -10.45 -4.67 8.63
CA VAL A 26 -11.79 -4.08 8.56
C VAL A 26 -12.63 -4.90 7.60
N ASP A 27 -13.92 -5.09 7.92
CA ASP A 27 -14.89 -5.78 7.04
C ASP A 27 -16.26 -5.14 7.26
N GLU A 28 -16.59 -4.18 6.41
CA GLU A 28 -17.78 -3.34 6.51
C GLU A 28 -18.56 -3.32 5.18
N GLY A 29 -19.85 -3.03 5.25
CA GLY A 29 -20.70 -2.97 4.08
C GLY A 29 -21.12 -4.33 3.53
N LYS A 30 -21.69 -4.35 2.31
CA LYS A 30 -22.18 -5.55 1.62
C LYS A 30 -22.08 -5.40 0.11
N GLY A 31 -21.99 -6.50 -0.62
CA GLY A 31 -21.91 -6.53 -2.08
C GLY A 31 -20.56 -6.98 -2.60
N ASP A 32 -20.19 -6.54 -3.80
CA ASP A 32 -18.89 -6.88 -4.40
C ASP A 32 -17.73 -6.37 -3.51
N PRO A 33 -16.69 -7.16 -3.31
CA PRO A 33 -15.61 -6.80 -2.41
C PRO A 33 -14.74 -5.67 -2.97
N VAL A 34 -14.41 -4.71 -2.11
CA VAL A 34 -13.44 -3.65 -2.35
C VAL A 34 -12.33 -3.80 -1.34
N ILE A 35 -11.16 -4.25 -1.79
CA ILE A 35 -10.00 -4.52 -0.94
C ILE A 35 -9.06 -3.31 -0.95
N PHE A 36 -8.80 -2.76 0.23
CA PHE A 36 -7.87 -1.67 0.45
C PHE A 36 -6.52 -2.22 0.92
N LEU A 37 -5.46 -2.04 0.13
CA LEU A 37 -4.12 -2.49 0.48
C LEU A 37 -3.21 -1.31 0.75
N HIS A 38 -2.76 -1.21 1.98
CA HIS A 38 -1.77 -0.24 2.42
C HIS A 38 -0.34 -0.72 2.13
N GLY A 39 0.65 0.14 2.36
CA GLY A 39 2.06 -0.19 2.27
C GLY A 39 2.83 0.23 3.51
N ASN A 40 4.11 0.52 3.33
CA ASN A 40 5.05 0.84 4.40
C ASN A 40 4.97 2.32 4.81
N PRO A 41 4.92 2.67 6.10
CA PRO A 41 4.83 1.85 7.32
C PRO A 41 3.41 1.82 7.89
N THR A 42 2.40 1.93 7.05
CA THR A 42 1.02 2.19 7.45
C THR A 42 0.23 0.91 7.81
N SER A 43 -1.09 1.04 7.88
CA SER A 43 -2.04 -0.04 8.16
C SER A 43 -3.40 0.31 7.55
N SER A 44 -4.42 -0.48 7.81
CA SER A 44 -5.81 -0.15 7.44
C SER A 44 -6.27 1.23 7.94
N TYR A 45 -5.62 1.77 8.97
CA TYR A 45 -5.87 3.12 9.50
C TYR A 45 -5.71 4.22 8.43
N LEU A 46 -4.83 4.02 7.45
CA LEU A 46 -4.63 4.94 6.31
C LEU A 46 -5.94 5.24 5.57
N TRP A 47 -6.85 4.29 5.54
CA TRP A 47 -8.07 4.34 4.74
C TRP A 47 -9.29 4.89 5.51
N ARG A 48 -9.15 5.24 6.81
CA ARG A 48 -10.25 5.61 7.71
C ARG A 48 -11.17 6.72 7.19
N ASN A 49 -10.62 7.71 6.49
CA ASN A 49 -11.38 8.83 5.94
C ASN A 49 -11.86 8.57 4.49
N ILE A 50 -11.45 7.46 3.86
CA ILE A 50 -11.84 7.07 2.49
C ILE A 50 -12.93 6.00 2.53
N ILE A 51 -12.84 5.04 3.43
CA ILE A 51 -13.82 3.94 3.60
C ILE A 51 -15.27 4.43 3.63
N PRO A 52 -15.66 5.52 4.31
CA PRO A 52 -17.04 5.97 4.37
C PRO A 52 -17.67 6.33 3.01
N TYR A 53 -16.84 6.64 2.01
CA TYR A 53 -17.32 6.90 0.65
C TYR A 53 -17.61 5.62 -0.13
N VAL A 54 -16.94 4.52 0.22
CA VAL A 54 -16.94 3.25 -0.52
C VAL A 54 -17.86 2.21 0.12
N GLU A 55 -18.01 2.21 1.43
CA GLU A 55 -18.89 1.29 2.18
C GLU A 55 -20.31 1.21 1.61
N PRO A 56 -20.96 2.32 1.19
CA PRO A 56 -22.29 2.25 0.57
C PRO A 56 -22.31 1.58 -0.83
N MET A 57 -21.14 1.36 -1.43
CA MET A 57 -20.99 0.86 -2.80
C MET A 57 -20.60 -0.63 -2.87
N GLY A 58 -20.09 -1.21 -1.78
CA GLY A 58 -19.63 -2.60 -1.75
C GLY A 58 -19.21 -3.06 -0.35
N ARG A 59 -18.72 -4.29 -0.25
CA ARG A 59 -18.10 -4.82 0.98
C ARG A 59 -16.65 -4.37 1.04
N VAL A 60 -16.34 -3.47 1.95
CA VAL A 60 -14.98 -2.97 2.20
C VAL A 60 -14.20 -3.97 3.04
N ILE A 61 -13.02 -4.35 2.57
CA ILE A 61 -12.07 -5.20 3.27
C ILE A 61 -10.72 -4.47 3.30
N ALA A 62 -10.20 -4.18 4.48
CA ALA A 62 -8.91 -3.51 4.63
C ALA A 62 -8.04 -4.29 5.64
N PRO A 63 -7.21 -5.23 5.19
CA PRO A 63 -6.29 -5.95 6.06
C PRO A 63 -5.13 -5.05 6.49
N ASP A 64 -4.62 -5.31 7.70
CA ASP A 64 -3.27 -4.95 8.08
C ASP A 64 -2.32 -6.04 7.57
N LEU A 65 -1.28 -5.67 6.84
CA LEU A 65 -0.29 -6.64 6.38
C LEU A 65 0.42 -7.30 7.56
N ILE A 66 0.91 -8.54 7.35
CA ILE A 66 1.65 -9.27 8.40
C ILE A 66 2.77 -8.41 8.99
N GLY A 67 2.87 -8.35 10.31
CA GLY A 67 3.84 -7.53 11.04
C GLY A 67 3.51 -6.05 11.18
N MET A 68 2.39 -5.59 10.61
CA MET A 68 1.99 -4.19 10.56
C MET A 68 0.59 -4.00 11.19
N GLY A 69 0.27 -2.78 11.61
CA GLY A 69 -0.99 -2.48 12.27
C GLY A 69 -1.26 -3.34 13.50
N ASP A 70 -2.41 -4.00 13.54
CA ASP A 70 -2.81 -4.92 14.60
C ASP A 70 -2.68 -6.40 14.19
N SER A 71 -2.08 -6.69 13.03
CA SER A 71 -1.73 -8.06 12.63
C SER A 71 -0.54 -8.59 13.42
N ASP A 72 -0.50 -9.92 13.60
CA ASP A 72 0.60 -10.58 14.28
C ASP A 72 1.95 -10.29 13.65
N LYS A 73 2.99 -10.33 14.47
CA LYS A 73 4.38 -10.34 14.03
C LYS A 73 4.91 -11.77 13.90
N LEU A 74 5.94 -11.93 13.07
CA LEU A 74 6.67 -13.19 12.98
C LEU A 74 7.53 -13.38 14.25
N GLU A 75 7.44 -14.56 14.87
CA GLU A 75 8.12 -14.84 16.15
C GLU A 75 9.63 -14.84 16.04
N HIS A 76 10.17 -15.26 14.90
CA HIS A 76 11.61 -15.41 14.65
C HIS A 76 11.99 -14.61 13.40
N SER A 77 11.67 -13.30 13.42
CA SER A 77 12.03 -12.42 12.31
C SER A 77 13.53 -12.10 12.28
N GLY A 78 14.01 -11.75 11.11
CA GLY A 78 15.40 -11.42 10.85
C GLY A 78 15.54 -10.79 9.46
N PRO A 79 16.78 -10.65 8.95
CA PRO A 79 17.06 -9.96 7.68
C PRO A 79 16.33 -10.50 6.44
N THR A 80 15.84 -11.74 6.50
CA THR A 80 15.11 -12.41 5.39
C THR A 80 13.61 -12.52 5.64
N SER A 81 13.10 -11.87 6.70
CA SER A 81 11.66 -11.85 7.04
C SER A 81 10.97 -10.64 6.46
N TYR A 82 9.64 -10.76 6.28
CA TYR A 82 8.78 -9.73 5.73
C TYR A 82 9.14 -9.32 4.30
N THR A 83 9.70 -10.27 3.52
CA THR A 83 9.97 -10.06 2.10
C THR A 83 8.66 -9.86 1.31
N PHE A 84 8.75 -9.32 0.10
CA PHE A 84 7.60 -9.19 -0.78
C PHE A 84 6.86 -10.53 -0.96
N LYS A 85 7.59 -11.61 -1.19
CA LYS A 85 7.00 -12.96 -1.35
C LYS A 85 6.34 -13.46 -0.07
N GLU A 86 6.89 -13.15 1.10
CA GLU A 86 6.27 -13.53 2.37
C GLU A 86 4.97 -12.76 2.59
N HIS A 87 4.92 -11.46 2.28
CA HIS A 87 3.67 -10.70 2.28
C HIS A 87 2.66 -11.26 1.28
N CYS A 88 3.08 -11.64 0.06
CA CYS A 88 2.21 -12.33 -0.90
C CYS A 88 1.63 -13.63 -0.31
N HIS A 89 2.45 -14.44 0.34
CA HIS A 89 2.02 -15.70 0.95
C HIS A 89 0.88 -15.50 1.96
N TYR A 90 1.01 -14.53 2.87
CA TYR A 90 -0.04 -14.22 3.85
C TYR A 90 -1.26 -13.57 3.20
N LEU A 91 -1.08 -12.55 2.36
CA LEU A 91 -2.19 -11.80 1.78
C LEU A 91 -3.01 -12.64 0.80
N PHE A 92 -2.37 -13.44 -0.05
CA PHE A 92 -3.09 -14.25 -1.05
C PHE A 92 -3.90 -15.34 -0.34
N SER A 93 -3.33 -15.98 0.68
CA SER A 93 -4.08 -16.94 1.51
C SER A 93 -5.21 -16.29 2.31
N PHE A 94 -5.04 -15.02 2.74
CA PHE A 94 -6.11 -14.24 3.37
C PHE A 94 -7.28 -14.02 2.39
N ILE A 95 -6.98 -13.59 1.16
CA ILE A 95 -8.00 -13.35 0.11
C ILE A 95 -8.73 -14.66 -0.24
N ASP A 96 -7.99 -15.76 -0.36
CA ASP A 96 -8.56 -17.08 -0.70
C ASP A 96 -9.46 -17.61 0.42
N GLN A 97 -9.08 -17.47 1.70
CA GLN A 97 -9.92 -17.90 2.83
C GLN A 97 -11.22 -17.10 2.96
N LEU A 98 -11.25 -15.87 2.48
CA LEU A 98 -12.46 -15.04 2.42
C LEU A 98 -13.34 -15.35 1.20
N GLU A 99 -12.89 -16.24 0.32
CA GLU A 99 -13.59 -16.65 -0.92
C GLU A 99 -14.05 -15.46 -1.77
N LEU A 100 -13.19 -14.44 -1.89
CA LEU A 100 -13.53 -13.21 -2.58
C LEU A 100 -13.45 -13.39 -4.11
N ASP A 101 -14.46 -12.91 -4.79
CA ASP A 101 -14.56 -12.86 -6.25
C ASP A 101 -15.01 -11.48 -6.70
N ARG A 102 -14.77 -11.11 -7.98
CA ARG A 102 -15.10 -9.79 -8.53
C ARG A 102 -14.52 -8.64 -7.72
N VAL A 103 -13.26 -8.80 -7.30
CA VAL A 103 -12.57 -7.87 -6.40
C VAL A 103 -12.27 -6.54 -7.09
N THR A 104 -12.60 -5.43 -6.42
CA THR A 104 -12.00 -4.14 -6.74
C THR A 104 -10.87 -3.86 -5.77
N PHE A 105 -9.67 -3.65 -6.29
CA PHE A 105 -8.52 -3.24 -5.48
C PHE A 105 -8.44 -1.72 -5.36
N VAL A 106 -8.16 -1.21 -4.16
CA VAL A 106 -7.77 0.17 -3.87
C VAL A 106 -6.42 0.11 -3.19
N VAL A 107 -5.37 0.51 -3.91
CA VAL A 107 -3.99 0.17 -3.53
C VAL A 107 -3.06 1.38 -3.49
N HIS A 108 -2.10 1.33 -2.57
CA HIS A 108 -1.10 2.35 -2.34
C HIS A 108 0.24 1.73 -1.99
N ASP A 109 1.36 2.32 -2.42
CA ASP A 109 2.72 1.91 -2.10
C ASP A 109 2.92 0.40 -2.36
N TRP A 110 3.47 -0.37 -1.42
CA TRP A 110 3.62 -1.82 -1.54
C TRP A 110 2.30 -2.58 -1.68
N GLY A 111 1.21 -2.05 -1.16
CA GLY A 111 -0.12 -2.60 -1.41
C GLY A 111 -0.47 -2.62 -2.89
N SER A 112 0.10 -1.70 -3.69
CA SER A 112 -0.07 -1.71 -5.15
C SER A 112 0.66 -2.88 -5.80
N ALA A 113 1.93 -3.12 -5.44
CA ALA A 113 2.68 -4.25 -5.96
C ALA A 113 2.01 -5.59 -5.62
N LEU A 114 1.52 -5.74 -4.37
CA LEU A 114 0.77 -6.91 -3.94
C LEU A 114 -0.53 -7.09 -4.73
N GLY A 115 -1.31 -6.02 -4.90
CA GLY A 115 -2.58 -6.04 -5.63
C GLY A 115 -2.39 -6.29 -7.13
N PHE A 116 -1.40 -5.66 -7.76
CA PHE A 116 -1.09 -5.86 -9.18
C PHE A 116 -0.58 -7.28 -9.45
N TYR A 117 0.27 -7.81 -8.56
CA TYR A 117 0.75 -9.18 -8.69
C TYR A 117 -0.39 -10.18 -8.52
N TRP A 118 -1.25 -10.02 -7.52
CA TRP A 118 -2.43 -10.87 -7.37
C TRP A 118 -3.34 -10.77 -8.59
N ALA A 119 -3.61 -9.57 -9.10
CA ALA A 119 -4.43 -9.35 -10.30
C ALA A 119 -3.84 -10.00 -11.56
N SER A 120 -2.51 -10.04 -11.69
CA SER A 120 -1.86 -10.70 -12.84
C SER A 120 -2.01 -12.23 -12.82
N LEU A 121 -2.18 -12.82 -11.63
CA LEU A 121 -2.38 -14.26 -11.45
C LEU A 121 -3.87 -14.68 -11.49
N HIS A 122 -4.80 -13.73 -11.24
CA HIS A 122 -6.23 -14.00 -11.06
C HIS A 122 -7.10 -12.95 -11.79
N ALA A 123 -6.74 -12.62 -13.04
CA ALA A 123 -7.38 -11.52 -13.78
C ALA A 123 -8.91 -11.66 -13.90
N GLU A 124 -9.41 -12.88 -13.99
CA GLU A 124 -10.83 -13.21 -14.09
C GLU A 124 -11.63 -12.91 -12.81
N ARG A 125 -10.94 -12.82 -11.65
CA ARG A 125 -11.51 -12.47 -10.34
C ARG A 125 -11.44 -10.98 -10.03
N VAL A 126 -10.86 -10.15 -10.94
CA VAL A 126 -10.70 -8.71 -10.74
C VAL A 126 -11.76 -7.93 -11.48
N LYS A 127 -12.53 -7.12 -10.74
CA LYS A 127 -13.54 -6.22 -11.30
C LYS A 127 -12.93 -4.89 -11.76
N ALA A 128 -12.06 -4.30 -10.93
CA ALA A 128 -11.41 -3.01 -11.21
C ALA A 128 -10.20 -2.77 -10.29
N ILE A 129 -9.38 -1.80 -10.63
CA ILE A 129 -8.21 -1.39 -9.84
C ILE A 129 -8.18 0.13 -9.70
N VAL A 130 -8.09 0.61 -8.46
CA VAL A 130 -7.80 2.00 -8.11
C VAL A 130 -6.42 2.05 -7.49
N TYR A 131 -5.53 2.90 -7.99
CA TYR A 131 -4.17 2.97 -7.48
C TYR A 131 -3.66 4.40 -7.37
N MET A 132 -2.76 4.60 -6.42
CA MET A 132 -2.15 5.87 -6.09
C MET A 132 -0.77 5.67 -5.49
N GLU A 133 0.20 6.54 -5.83
CA GLU A 133 1.59 6.46 -5.37
C GLU A 133 2.11 5.01 -5.36
N ALA A 134 1.98 4.37 -6.51
CA ALA A 134 2.12 2.94 -6.73
C ALA A 134 3.51 2.56 -7.27
N ILE A 135 3.90 1.30 -7.06
CA ILE A 135 5.08 0.68 -7.67
C ILE A 135 4.63 0.06 -8.99
N VAL A 136 4.85 0.78 -10.11
CA VAL A 136 4.30 0.40 -11.42
C VAL A 136 5.25 -0.43 -12.27
N SER A 137 6.56 -0.20 -12.15
CA SER A 137 7.59 -0.96 -12.85
C SER A 137 8.93 -0.88 -12.11
N PRO A 138 9.91 -1.75 -12.45
CA PRO A 138 11.24 -1.69 -11.86
C PRO A 138 11.95 -0.38 -12.23
N ILE A 139 12.66 0.19 -11.27
CA ILE A 139 13.42 1.42 -11.44
C ILE A 139 14.82 1.07 -11.96
N LYS A 140 15.19 1.57 -13.12
CA LYS A 140 16.42 1.17 -13.82
C LYS A 140 17.69 1.49 -13.04
N SER A 141 17.69 2.61 -12.32
CA SER A 141 18.86 3.07 -11.56
C SER A 141 18.43 4.00 -10.42
N TRP A 142 19.35 4.30 -9.51
CA TRP A 142 19.09 5.21 -8.40
C TRP A 142 18.79 6.65 -8.83
N GLU A 143 19.19 7.06 -10.03
CA GLU A 143 18.84 8.36 -10.60
C GLU A 143 17.33 8.49 -10.86
N GLY A 144 16.64 7.37 -11.08
CA GLY A 144 15.18 7.31 -11.20
C GLY A 144 14.43 7.36 -9.85
N TRP A 145 15.16 7.25 -8.70
CA TRP A 145 14.56 7.42 -7.37
C TRP A 145 14.57 8.89 -6.96
N PRO A 146 13.55 9.39 -6.22
CA PRO A 146 13.48 10.79 -5.80
C PRO A 146 14.78 11.27 -5.11
N GLU A 147 15.36 12.32 -5.61
CA GLU A 147 16.68 12.81 -5.17
C GLU A 147 16.72 13.08 -3.66
N VAL A 148 15.67 13.70 -3.12
CA VAL A 148 15.58 14.06 -1.69
C VAL A 148 15.56 12.84 -0.77
N ALA A 149 15.14 11.67 -1.26
CA ALA A 149 15.06 10.42 -0.49
C ALA A 149 16.20 9.45 -0.84
N ARG A 150 16.95 9.66 -1.92
CA ARG A 150 17.93 8.69 -2.45
C ARG A 150 18.93 8.22 -1.41
N ASN A 151 19.60 9.16 -0.75
CA ASN A 151 20.65 8.83 0.21
C ASN A 151 20.14 8.00 1.39
N ILE A 152 18.96 8.32 1.92
CA ILE A 152 18.40 7.58 3.06
C ILE A 152 17.94 6.19 2.64
N PHE A 153 17.32 6.04 1.45
CA PHE A 153 16.91 4.73 0.96
C PHE A 153 18.09 3.84 0.58
N GLN A 154 19.19 4.41 0.07
CA GLN A 154 20.44 3.67 -0.10
C GLN A 154 21.01 3.21 1.25
N ALA A 155 20.98 4.07 2.28
CA ALA A 155 21.44 3.70 3.62
C ALA A 155 20.61 2.56 4.24
N PHE A 156 19.29 2.51 4.01
CA PHE A 156 18.45 1.40 4.47
C PHE A 156 18.86 0.05 3.88
N ARG A 157 19.48 0.03 2.71
CA ARG A 157 19.96 -1.19 2.04
C ARG A 157 21.35 -1.64 2.49
N THR A 158 21.96 -0.92 3.41
CA THR A 158 23.25 -1.26 4.05
C THR A 158 23.04 -1.67 5.51
N ASP A 159 24.13 -2.01 6.20
CA ASP A 159 24.11 -2.29 7.64
C ASP A 159 23.62 -1.11 8.48
N ALA A 160 23.81 0.13 7.99
CA ALA A 160 23.27 1.32 8.64
C ALA A 160 21.74 1.30 8.76
N GLY A 161 21.03 0.59 7.87
CA GLY A 161 19.59 0.41 7.93
C GLY A 161 19.10 -0.23 9.22
N GLU A 162 19.88 -1.17 9.79
CA GLU A 162 19.54 -1.82 11.06
C GLU A 162 19.45 -0.78 12.20
N GLU A 163 20.43 0.10 12.32
CA GLU A 163 20.42 1.17 13.33
C GLU A 163 19.33 2.21 13.04
N LEU A 164 19.22 2.66 11.78
CA LEU A 164 18.29 3.72 11.40
C LEU A 164 16.83 3.32 11.61
N ILE A 165 16.49 2.07 11.35
CA ILE A 165 15.11 1.60 11.43
C ILE A 165 14.85 0.86 12.75
N LEU A 166 15.61 -0.20 13.05
CA LEU A 166 15.27 -1.05 14.18
C LEU A 166 15.50 -0.35 15.52
N GLN A 167 16.51 0.53 15.61
CA GLN A 167 16.78 1.26 16.83
C GLN A 167 16.15 2.66 16.83
N LYS A 168 16.29 3.44 15.75
CA LYS A 168 15.86 4.85 15.67
C LYS A 168 14.49 5.07 15.05
N ASN A 169 13.84 4.04 14.51
CA ASN A 169 12.50 4.11 13.89
C ASN A 169 12.31 5.25 12.86
N ILE A 170 13.36 5.60 12.13
CA ILE A 170 13.41 6.75 11.23
C ILE A 170 12.29 6.74 10.19
N PHE A 171 11.85 5.54 9.75
CA PHE A 171 10.81 5.46 8.72
C PHE A 171 9.49 6.05 9.21
N VAL A 172 9.04 5.69 10.40
CA VAL A 172 7.78 6.20 10.97
C VAL A 172 7.97 7.61 11.50
N GLU A 173 9.01 7.85 12.31
CA GLU A 173 9.19 9.12 13.02
C GLU A 173 9.56 10.30 12.12
N ARG A 174 10.15 10.04 10.94
CA ARG A 174 10.59 11.12 10.05
C ARG A 174 9.99 11.03 8.66
N ILE A 175 10.05 9.87 7.98
CA ILE A 175 9.60 9.78 6.58
C ILE A 175 8.07 9.93 6.53
N LEU A 176 7.33 9.12 7.26
CA LEU A 176 5.88 9.23 7.33
C LEU A 176 5.45 10.59 7.89
N ALA A 177 5.99 11.00 9.04
CA ALA A 177 5.59 12.23 9.71
C ALA A 177 5.79 13.48 8.87
N SER A 178 6.90 13.55 8.11
CA SER A 178 7.21 14.74 7.28
C SER A 178 6.34 14.86 6.04
N ASP A 179 6.00 13.74 5.41
CA ASP A 179 5.20 13.73 4.17
C ASP A 179 3.70 13.91 4.47
N ALA A 180 3.18 13.18 5.45
CA ALA A 180 1.75 13.14 5.75
C ALA A 180 1.24 14.31 6.61
N LYS A 181 2.12 15.14 7.15
CA LYS A 181 1.79 16.29 8.04
C LYS A 181 0.86 15.90 9.21
N LEU A 182 1.13 14.76 9.83
CA LEU A 182 0.31 14.14 10.87
C LEU A 182 0.35 14.92 12.19
N GLY A 183 -0.78 14.92 12.90
CA GLY A 183 -0.86 15.33 14.28
C GLY A 183 -0.39 14.23 15.26
N GLU A 184 -0.36 14.57 16.55
CA GLU A 184 0.08 13.64 17.60
C GLU A 184 -0.83 12.38 17.69
N ALA A 185 -2.13 12.54 17.44
CA ALA A 185 -3.09 11.45 17.53
C ALA A 185 -2.87 10.41 16.41
N GLU A 186 -2.72 10.86 15.18
CA GLU A 186 -2.42 9.99 14.04
C GLU A 186 -1.06 9.33 14.19
N MET A 187 -0.04 10.11 14.59
CA MET A 187 1.29 9.56 14.83
C MET A 187 1.30 8.47 15.89
N ALA A 188 0.53 8.63 16.99
CA ALA A 188 0.43 7.61 18.02
C ALA A 188 -0.13 6.29 17.48
N VAL A 189 -1.09 6.33 16.54
CA VAL A 189 -1.64 5.13 15.90
C VAL A 189 -0.60 4.46 15.00
N TYR A 190 0.07 5.21 14.14
CA TYR A 190 1.10 4.65 13.25
C TYR A 190 2.34 4.14 13.98
N MET A 191 2.68 4.76 15.10
CA MET A 191 3.82 4.33 15.95
C MET A 191 3.53 3.06 16.74
N LYS A 192 2.25 2.79 17.10
CA LYS A 192 1.84 1.70 17.98
C LYS A 192 2.48 0.34 17.64
N PRO A 193 2.51 -0.14 16.37
CA PRO A 193 3.10 -1.43 16.03
C PRO A 193 4.63 -1.47 16.15
N TYR A 194 5.28 -0.32 16.27
CA TYR A 194 6.74 -0.14 16.18
C TYR A 194 7.36 0.52 17.43
N LEU A 195 6.64 0.52 18.56
CA LEU A 195 7.13 1.11 19.82
C LEU A 195 8.33 0.33 20.37
N GLU A 196 8.28 -0.99 20.30
CA GLU A 196 9.38 -1.84 20.72
C GLU A 196 10.53 -1.79 19.73
N GLU A 197 11.76 -1.59 20.22
CA GLU A 197 12.98 -1.58 19.41
C GLU A 197 13.32 -2.98 18.90
N GLY A 198 14.10 -3.03 17.80
CA GLY A 198 14.59 -4.27 17.22
C GLY A 198 13.60 -4.87 16.21
N GLU A 199 13.42 -6.18 16.28
CA GLU A 199 12.71 -6.95 15.25
C GLU A 199 11.23 -6.60 15.10
N SER A 200 10.62 -5.95 16.09
CA SER A 200 9.26 -5.44 15.94
C SER A 200 9.11 -4.43 14.79
N ARG A 201 10.22 -3.75 14.43
CA ARG A 201 10.32 -2.76 13.36
C ARG A 201 10.82 -3.35 12.03
N ARG A 202 11.13 -4.65 11.98
CA ARG A 202 11.68 -5.33 10.79
C ARG A 202 10.86 -5.10 9.51
N PRO A 203 9.52 -5.13 9.52
CA PRO A 203 8.74 -4.89 8.29
C PRO A 203 9.11 -3.54 7.64
N THR A 204 9.29 -2.47 8.44
CA THR A 204 9.59 -1.14 7.94
C THR A 204 11.01 -0.99 7.38
N LEU A 205 11.91 -1.93 7.68
CA LEU A 205 13.25 -2.02 7.09
C LEU A 205 13.27 -2.92 5.85
N THR A 206 12.57 -4.07 5.90
CA THR A 206 12.59 -5.00 4.76
C THR A 206 11.94 -4.37 3.53
N TRP A 207 10.82 -3.66 3.67
CA TRP A 207 10.15 -3.01 2.54
C TRP A 207 11.06 -2.09 1.71
N PRO A 208 11.87 -1.16 2.27
CA PRO A 208 12.82 -0.37 1.48
C PRO A 208 13.90 -1.23 0.79
N ARG A 209 14.25 -2.37 1.37
CA ARG A 209 15.23 -3.29 0.80
C ARG A 209 14.68 -4.08 -0.39
N GLU A 210 13.37 -4.28 -0.44
CA GLU A 210 12.67 -4.99 -1.51
C GLU A 210 12.33 -4.10 -2.73
N ILE A 211 12.49 -2.76 -2.65
CA ILE A 211 12.20 -1.88 -3.78
C ILE A 211 13.03 -2.31 -5.01
N PRO A 212 12.39 -2.59 -6.16
CA PRO A 212 13.08 -3.09 -7.35
C PRO A 212 13.85 -1.98 -8.07
N ILE A 213 15.07 -1.73 -7.62
CA ILE A 213 15.97 -0.69 -8.15
C ILE A 213 17.28 -1.29 -8.64
N ALA A 214 17.74 -0.87 -9.80
CA ALA A 214 19.03 -1.25 -10.39
C ALA A 214 19.22 -2.77 -10.52
N GLY A 215 18.13 -3.51 -10.76
CA GLY A 215 18.13 -4.96 -10.92
C GLY A 215 18.03 -5.77 -9.62
N GLU A 216 17.90 -5.11 -8.46
CA GLU A 216 17.88 -5.77 -7.16
C GLU A 216 16.67 -5.33 -6.28
N PRO A 217 16.07 -6.24 -5.47
CA PRO A 217 16.29 -7.70 -5.47
C PRO A 217 15.79 -8.34 -6.77
N LYS A 218 16.55 -9.27 -7.30
CA LYS A 218 16.29 -9.84 -8.63
C LYS A 218 14.90 -10.46 -8.75
N ASP A 219 14.47 -11.21 -7.76
CA ASP A 219 13.18 -11.91 -7.76
C ASP A 219 11.99 -10.94 -7.66
N VAL A 220 12.14 -9.81 -6.94
CA VAL A 220 11.12 -8.76 -6.91
C VAL A 220 11.10 -8.00 -8.23
N VAL A 221 12.27 -7.72 -8.81
CA VAL A 221 12.37 -7.10 -10.15
C VAL A 221 11.64 -7.93 -11.20
N GLU A 222 11.83 -9.27 -11.23
CA GLU A 222 11.15 -10.18 -12.14
C GLU A 222 9.63 -10.12 -11.96
N ILE A 223 9.13 -10.20 -10.73
CA ILE A 223 7.68 -10.13 -10.43
C ILE A 223 7.09 -8.78 -10.85
N VAL A 224 7.78 -7.69 -10.52
CA VAL A 224 7.32 -6.33 -10.85
C VAL A 224 7.32 -6.11 -12.36
N GLN A 225 8.30 -6.65 -13.08
CA GLN A 225 8.34 -6.63 -14.56
C GLN A 225 7.16 -7.39 -15.16
N ASP A 226 6.85 -8.57 -14.64
CA ASP A 226 5.77 -9.41 -15.14
C ASP A 226 4.41 -8.76 -14.94
N TYR A 227 4.12 -8.24 -13.76
CA TYR A 227 2.84 -7.54 -13.57
C TYR A 227 2.78 -6.20 -14.31
N ALA A 228 3.89 -5.49 -14.53
CA ALA A 228 3.92 -4.28 -15.36
C ALA A 228 3.49 -4.57 -16.80
N ILE A 229 4.00 -5.67 -17.38
CA ILE A 229 3.59 -6.15 -18.71
C ILE A 229 2.10 -6.48 -18.71
N PHE A 230 1.61 -7.21 -17.70
CA PHE A 230 0.18 -7.52 -17.57
C PHE A 230 -0.68 -6.26 -17.49
N MET A 231 -0.31 -5.29 -16.63
CA MET A 231 -1.06 -4.04 -16.45
C MET A 231 -1.10 -3.20 -17.73
N GLY A 232 -0.01 -3.19 -18.48
CA GLY A 232 0.09 -2.52 -19.80
C GLY A 232 -0.78 -3.16 -20.90
N GLN A 233 -1.24 -4.40 -20.71
CA GLN A 233 -2.09 -5.12 -21.67
C GLN A 233 -3.52 -5.32 -21.16
N SER A 234 -3.72 -5.24 -19.86
CA SER A 234 -4.98 -5.56 -19.20
C SER A 234 -6.05 -4.50 -19.44
N THR A 235 -7.22 -4.93 -19.90
CA THR A 235 -8.42 -4.10 -20.08
C THR A 235 -9.27 -3.97 -18.82
N ILE A 236 -8.84 -4.51 -17.67
CA ILE A 236 -9.49 -4.29 -16.37
C ILE A 236 -9.63 -2.77 -16.16
N PRO A 237 -10.84 -2.27 -15.80
CA PRO A 237 -11.05 -0.86 -15.55
C PRO A 237 -10.13 -0.33 -14.46
N LYS A 238 -9.50 0.83 -14.70
CA LYS A 238 -8.55 1.44 -13.75
C LYS A 238 -8.92 2.88 -13.42
N LEU A 239 -8.69 3.25 -12.18
CA LEU A 239 -8.65 4.65 -11.74
C LEU A 239 -7.25 4.97 -11.22
N PHE A 240 -6.55 5.83 -11.92
CA PHE A 240 -5.29 6.41 -11.48
C PHE A 240 -5.56 7.69 -10.68
N VAL A 241 -5.30 7.66 -9.38
CA VAL A 241 -5.32 8.84 -8.53
C VAL A 241 -3.91 9.42 -8.50
N ASN A 242 -3.65 10.37 -9.38
CA ASN A 242 -2.37 11.04 -9.52
C ASN A 242 -2.16 12.05 -8.37
N ALA A 243 -1.03 11.95 -7.69
CA ALA A 243 -0.64 12.90 -6.65
C ALA A 243 0.11 14.10 -7.23
N THR A 244 -0.15 15.30 -6.71
CA THR A 244 0.61 16.51 -7.07
C THR A 244 1.10 17.21 -5.80
N PRO A 245 2.41 17.33 -5.58
CA PRO A 245 3.52 16.97 -6.48
C PRO A 245 3.74 15.46 -6.65
N GLY A 246 3.27 14.61 -5.71
CA GLY A 246 3.59 13.19 -5.66
C GLY A 246 4.98 12.93 -5.09
N SER A 247 5.35 11.66 -5.01
CA SER A 247 6.64 11.24 -4.46
C SER A 247 7.28 10.12 -5.29
N ILE A 248 6.73 8.90 -5.29
CA ILE A 248 7.33 7.76 -6.01
C ILE A 248 6.74 7.56 -7.41
N LEU A 249 5.45 7.86 -7.61
CA LEU A 249 4.80 7.76 -8.92
C LEU A 249 4.92 9.09 -9.68
N VAL A 250 6.16 9.42 -10.03
CA VAL A 250 6.56 10.65 -10.71
C VAL A 250 7.47 10.34 -11.91
N GLY A 251 7.73 11.32 -12.77
CA GLY A 251 8.63 11.16 -13.92
C GLY A 251 8.24 9.96 -14.79
N ASP A 252 9.23 9.14 -15.17
CA ASP A 252 9.04 7.99 -16.06
C ASP A 252 8.02 6.97 -15.52
N GLN A 253 7.96 6.76 -14.19
CA GLN A 253 6.99 5.87 -13.56
C GLN A 253 5.55 6.34 -13.80
N ARG A 254 5.31 7.66 -13.67
CA ARG A 254 4.00 8.26 -13.93
C ARG A 254 3.62 8.16 -15.40
N GLU A 255 4.56 8.45 -16.31
CA GLU A 255 4.30 8.37 -17.74
C GLU A 255 4.02 6.92 -18.18
N GLU A 256 4.72 5.94 -17.61
CA GLU A 256 4.44 4.52 -17.85
C GLU A 256 3.03 4.12 -17.38
N ALA A 257 2.64 4.54 -16.17
CA ALA A 257 1.29 4.30 -15.64
C ALA A 257 0.20 4.89 -16.56
N ARG A 258 0.45 6.06 -17.15
CA ARG A 258 -0.49 6.71 -18.08
C ARG A 258 -0.72 5.95 -19.39
N LEU A 259 0.19 5.05 -19.75
CA LEU A 259 0.04 4.20 -20.94
C LEU A 259 -0.88 3.00 -20.72
N TRP A 260 -1.27 2.71 -19.50
CA TRP A 260 -2.12 1.56 -19.21
C TRP A 260 -3.53 1.74 -19.80
N PRO A 261 -4.07 0.72 -20.50
CA PRO A 261 -5.37 0.84 -21.15
C PRO A 261 -6.55 0.84 -20.16
N ASN A 262 -7.70 1.32 -20.65
CA ASN A 262 -8.97 1.39 -19.92
C ASN A 262 -8.83 2.07 -18.54
N GLN A 263 -8.27 3.26 -18.56
CA GLN A 263 -7.92 4.02 -17.36
C GLN A 263 -8.53 5.42 -17.37
N GLN A 264 -9.01 5.83 -16.21
CA GLN A 264 -9.33 7.22 -15.90
C GLN A 264 -8.23 7.77 -14.98
N GLU A 265 -7.84 9.03 -15.18
CA GLU A 265 -6.91 9.74 -14.29
C GLU A 265 -7.64 10.90 -13.61
N VAL A 266 -7.43 11.03 -12.31
CA VAL A 266 -7.81 12.18 -11.51
C VAL A 266 -6.61 12.68 -10.74
N THR A 267 -6.54 13.97 -10.42
CA THR A 267 -5.40 14.55 -9.70
C THR A 267 -5.83 15.13 -8.37
N VAL A 268 -5.10 14.80 -7.30
CA VAL A 268 -5.29 15.33 -5.96
C VAL A 268 -3.99 15.92 -5.41
N GLU A 269 -4.09 16.81 -4.43
CA GLU A 269 -2.92 17.38 -3.74
C GLU A 269 -2.31 16.36 -2.78
N GLY A 270 -0.98 16.27 -2.73
CA GLY A 270 -0.25 15.49 -1.73
C GLY A 270 1.09 14.95 -2.21
N GLY A 271 1.88 14.44 -1.25
CA GLY A 271 3.12 13.71 -1.48
C GLY A 271 2.88 12.22 -1.66
N HIS A 272 3.55 11.39 -0.85
CA HIS A 272 3.37 9.93 -0.90
C HIS A 272 2.09 9.48 -0.18
N PHE A 273 1.85 10.00 1.02
CA PHE A 273 0.68 9.59 1.84
C PHE A 273 -0.52 10.51 1.57
N ILE A 274 -0.96 10.56 0.32
CA ILE A 274 -2.05 11.46 -0.14
C ILE A 274 -3.38 11.21 0.58
N GLN A 275 -3.57 10.04 1.15
CA GLN A 275 -4.76 9.65 1.93
C GLN A 275 -4.90 10.48 3.21
N GLU A 276 -3.78 11.00 3.73
CA GLU A 276 -3.76 11.89 4.90
C GLU A 276 -3.97 13.37 4.53
N ILE A 277 -3.79 13.72 3.26
CA ILE A 277 -3.88 15.11 2.77
C ILE A 277 -5.21 15.37 2.06
N SER A 278 -5.63 14.48 1.16
CA SER A 278 -6.80 14.64 0.28
C SER A 278 -7.79 13.46 0.34
N PRO A 279 -8.11 12.90 1.55
CA PRO A 279 -8.91 11.67 1.64
C PRO A 279 -10.33 11.82 1.07
N ASN A 280 -10.92 13.01 1.21
CA ASN A 280 -12.29 13.24 0.77
C ASN A 280 -12.41 13.33 -0.76
N GLU A 281 -11.43 13.94 -1.41
CA GLU A 281 -11.34 13.99 -2.87
C GLU A 281 -11.10 12.59 -3.42
N ILE A 282 -10.15 11.84 -2.84
CA ILE A 282 -9.89 10.45 -3.19
C ILE A 282 -11.15 9.60 -3.03
N GLY A 283 -11.80 9.66 -1.87
CA GLY A 283 -13.04 8.91 -1.59
C GLY A 283 -14.16 9.22 -2.57
N SER A 284 -14.35 10.50 -2.90
CA SER A 284 -15.36 10.96 -3.87
C SER A 284 -15.07 10.42 -5.28
N HIS A 285 -13.83 10.45 -5.73
CA HIS A 285 -13.42 9.91 -7.03
C HIS A 285 -13.61 8.39 -7.10
N ILE A 286 -13.20 7.65 -6.05
CA ILE A 286 -13.42 6.21 -5.98
C ILE A 286 -14.92 5.89 -6.04
N LYS A 287 -15.75 6.59 -5.26
CA LYS A 287 -17.20 6.41 -5.28
C LYS A 287 -17.78 6.60 -6.69
N THR A 288 -17.41 7.69 -7.36
CA THR A 288 -17.87 7.99 -8.72
C THR A 288 -17.42 6.91 -9.70
N PHE A 289 -16.18 6.47 -9.61
CA PHE A 289 -15.65 5.38 -10.43
C PHE A 289 -16.43 4.08 -10.24
N LEU A 290 -16.69 3.67 -9.00
CA LEU A 290 -17.46 2.45 -8.69
C LEU A 290 -18.91 2.53 -9.19
N GLN A 291 -19.55 3.71 -9.14
CA GLN A 291 -20.89 3.92 -9.69
C GLN A 291 -20.95 3.69 -11.20
N ASN A 292 -19.89 4.07 -11.92
CA ASN A 292 -19.81 3.88 -13.37
C ASN A 292 -19.47 2.44 -13.79
N LEU A 293 -19.10 1.56 -12.84
CA LEU A 293 -18.84 0.13 -13.08
C LEU A 293 -20.07 -0.76 -12.87
N GLN A 294 -21.14 -0.19 -12.31
CA GLN A 294 -22.44 -0.88 -12.13
C GLN A 294 -23.26 -0.85 -13.41
#